data_944fb44a17342acdd38faed1ca12f568
#
_entry.id   944fb44a17342acdd38faed1ca12f568
#
_cell.length_a   1.000
_cell.length_b   1.000
_cell.length_c   1.000
_cell.angle_alpha   90.00
_cell.angle_beta   90.00
_cell.angle_gamma   90.00
#
_symmetry.space_group_name_H-M   'P 1'
#
loop_
_entity.id
_entity.type
_entity.pdbx_description
1 polymer ?
#
loop_
_entity_poly.entity_id
_entity_poly.type
_entity_poly.pdbx_seq_one_letter_code
_entity_poly.pdbx_strand_id
1 'polypeptide(L)'
;MFSKIWKNYLNEIKKDNKKTQIYCDMDGVLVDFEGGAVQYINGDLATPSNVPKELTKHFHKLQSKLENLGRDQEIAITDLTRDPERRIQEVRRYMYRRLEDNFEFWQNLSWTNDGKSLWNYLTSVSPQVKILTAPMQGEGSRNGKIAWVQKNLGKQYEVILEEDKWKHAGSHRLLIDDTFEKVKGWSDNNGIVIHHMNAEDTLARLKELVE
;
A
#
# COMPACT_ATOMS: atom_id res chain seq x y z
N MET A 1 0.27 -25.59 9.09
CA MET A 1 0.89 -25.08 10.33
C MET A 1 0.30 -23.72 10.76
N PHE A 2 0.07 -22.77 9.85
CA PHE A 2 -0.55 -21.45 10.14
C PHE A 2 -1.95 -21.52 10.76
N SER A 3 -2.81 -22.48 10.37
CA SER A 3 -4.20 -22.54 10.88
C SER A 3 -4.30 -22.86 12.37
N LYS A 4 -3.35 -23.59 12.95
CA LYS A 4 -3.37 -23.97 14.37
C LYS A 4 -2.87 -22.82 15.28
N ILE A 5 -1.87 -22.07 14.80
CA ILE A 5 -1.34 -20.87 15.49
C ILE A 5 -2.43 -19.79 15.46
N TRP A 6 -3.10 -19.59 14.32
CA TRP A 6 -4.20 -18.67 14.16
C TRP A 6 -5.38 -18.98 15.10
N LYS A 7 -5.82 -20.26 15.17
CA LYS A 7 -6.91 -20.67 16.08
C LYS A 7 -6.57 -20.48 17.55
N ASN A 8 -5.35 -20.78 17.96
CA ASN A 8 -4.90 -20.51 19.34
C ASN A 8 -4.93 -19.02 19.66
N TYR A 9 -4.47 -18.20 18.72
CA TYR A 9 -4.44 -16.76 18.84
C TYR A 9 -5.85 -16.14 18.94
N LEU A 10 -6.79 -16.60 18.10
CA LEU A 10 -8.21 -16.24 18.18
C LEU A 10 -8.81 -16.54 19.56
N ASN A 11 -8.49 -17.71 20.10
CA ASN A 11 -8.99 -18.11 21.42
C ASN A 11 -8.42 -17.25 22.56
N GLU A 12 -7.20 -16.73 22.43
CA GLU A 12 -6.61 -15.82 23.41
C GLU A 12 -7.24 -14.42 23.34
N ILE A 13 -7.47 -13.91 22.14
CA ILE A 13 -8.14 -12.60 21.93
C ILE A 13 -9.58 -12.62 22.45
N LYS A 14 -10.34 -13.67 22.14
CA LYS A 14 -11.72 -13.85 22.62
C LYS A 14 -11.82 -13.97 24.15
N LYS A 15 -10.79 -14.46 24.82
CA LYS A 15 -10.70 -14.54 26.29
C LYS A 15 -10.38 -13.21 26.98
N ASP A 16 -9.64 -12.33 26.28
CA ASP A 16 -9.14 -11.09 26.85
C ASP A 16 -10.03 -9.91 26.41
N ASN A 17 -11.24 -9.79 26.75
CA ASN A 17 -12.25 -8.72 26.49
C ASN A 17 -11.70 -7.33 26.02
N LYS A 18 -10.44 -7.23 25.63
CA LYS A 18 -9.80 -6.03 25.10
C LYS A 18 -10.12 -5.90 23.61
N LYS A 19 -10.61 -4.75 23.24
CA LYS A 19 -10.93 -4.39 21.87
C LYS A 19 -9.66 -4.34 21.01
N THR A 20 -9.59 -5.16 19.96
CA THR A 20 -8.46 -5.17 19.03
C THR A 20 -8.43 -3.86 18.22
N GLN A 21 -7.29 -3.17 18.22
CA GLN A 21 -7.05 -2.00 17.38
C GLN A 21 -6.67 -2.47 15.97
N ILE A 22 -7.42 -2.02 14.96
CA ILE A 22 -7.16 -2.33 13.55
C ILE A 22 -6.31 -1.25 12.92
N TYR A 23 -5.24 -1.67 12.25
CA TYR A 23 -4.39 -0.87 11.37
C TYR A 23 -4.55 -1.40 9.94
N CYS A 24 -4.86 -0.52 9.01
CA CYS A 24 -5.03 -0.87 7.61
C CYS A 24 -3.99 -0.13 6.78
N ASP A 25 -3.25 -0.86 5.93
CA ASP A 25 -2.40 -0.21 4.93
C ASP A 25 -3.25 0.51 3.88
N MET A 26 -2.61 1.35 3.12
CA MET A 26 -3.22 2.13 2.06
C MET A 26 -2.91 1.54 0.69
N ASP A 27 -1.61 1.51 0.30
CA ASP A 27 -1.17 1.06 -1.03
C ASP A 27 -1.37 -0.45 -1.20
N GLY A 28 -1.97 -0.88 -2.31
CA GLY A 28 -2.24 -2.31 -2.55
C GLY A 28 -3.40 -2.90 -1.73
N VAL A 29 -3.89 -2.20 -0.70
CA VAL A 29 -5.04 -2.62 0.14
C VAL A 29 -6.27 -1.78 -0.19
N LEU A 30 -6.18 -0.47 -0.06
CA LEU A 30 -7.29 0.47 -0.32
C LEU A 30 -7.11 1.19 -1.65
N VAL A 31 -5.88 1.52 -2.04
CA VAL A 31 -5.58 2.28 -3.25
C VAL A 31 -4.70 1.50 -4.21
N ASP A 32 -5.00 1.64 -5.50
CA ASP A 32 -4.25 1.07 -6.62
C ASP A 32 -3.03 1.94 -6.95
N PHE A 33 -2.01 1.87 -6.08
CA PHE A 33 -0.76 2.61 -6.30
C PHE A 33 -0.02 2.15 -7.55
N GLU A 34 0.12 0.83 -7.76
CA GLU A 34 0.90 0.30 -8.89
C GLU A 34 0.25 0.64 -10.23
N GLY A 35 -1.06 0.44 -10.35
CA GLY A 35 -1.81 0.82 -11.56
C GLY A 35 -1.74 2.32 -11.83
N GLY A 36 -1.91 3.14 -10.80
CA GLY A 36 -1.76 4.59 -10.90
C GLY A 36 -0.35 5.02 -11.34
N ALA A 37 0.70 4.41 -10.78
CA ALA A 37 2.09 4.70 -11.14
C ALA A 37 2.41 4.31 -12.59
N VAL A 38 1.95 3.13 -13.04
CA VAL A 38 2.09 2.68 -14.43
C VAL A 38 1.41 3.65 -15.38
N GLN A 39 0.15 4.02 -15.11
CA GLN A 39 -0.59 4.97 -15.93
C GLN A 39 0.13 6.31 -16.03
N TYR A 40 0.66 6.81 -14.89
CA TYR A 40 1.36 8.08 -14.83
C TYR A 40 2.64 8.08 -15.68
N ILE A 41 3.48 7.03 -15.54
CA ILE A 41 4.74 6.93 -16.28
C ILE A 41 4.47 6.71 -17.78
N ASN A 42 3.47 5.92 -18.14
CA ASN A 42 3.08 5.75 -19.54
C ASN A 42 2.56 7.07 -20.15
N GLY A 43 1.92 7.92 -19.36
CA GLY A 43 1.58 9.28 -19.75
C GLY A 43 2.81 10.15 -20.07
N ASP A 44 3.86 10.06 -19.25
CA ASP A 44 5.15 10.74 -19.52
C ASP A 44 5.83 10.18 -20.76
N LEU A 45 5.79 8.85 -20.99
CA LEU A 45 6.36 8.21 -22.18
C LEU A 45 5.62 8.64 -23.46
N ALA A 46 4.31 8.73 -23.41
CA ALA A 46 3.48 9.18 -24.53
C ALA A 46 3.62 10.69 -24.80
N THR A 47 3.93 11.49 -23.78
CA THR A 47 4.04 12.95 -23.89
C THR A 47 5.30 13.45 -23.16
N PRO A 48 6.50 13.27 -23.75
CA PRO A 48 7.77 13.64 -23.12
C PRO A 48 7.89 15.12 -22.71
N SER A 49 7.10 15.99 -23.32
CA SER A 49 7.04 17.43 -22.95
C SER A 49 6.50 17.68 -21.54
N ASN A 50 5.79 16.70 -20.95
CA ASN A 50 5.28 16.80 -19.58
C ASN A 50 6.33 16.46 -18.52
N VAL A 51 7.47 15.92 -18.94
CA VAL A 51 8.55 15.54 -18.01
C VAL A 51 9.27 16.82 -17.54
N PRO A 52 9.37 17.05 -16.23
CA PRO A 52 10.12 18.17 -15.67
C PRO A 52 11.60 18.14 -16.14
N LYS A 53 12.16 19.32 -16.41
CA LYS A 53 13.53 19.45 -16.96
C LYS A 53 14.58 18.77 -16.09
N GLU A 54 14.43 18.85 -14.78
CA GLU A 54 15.31 18.21 -13.79
C GLU A 54 15.27 16.67 -13.86
N LEU A 55 14.22 16.08 -14.39
CA LEU A 55 14.07 14.63 -14.55
C LEU A 55 14.44 14.10 -15.93
N THR A 56 14.73 14.98 -16.91
CA THR A 56 15.01 14.60 -18.30
C THR A 56 16.12 13.54 -18.42
N LYS A 57 17.19 13.64 -17.61
CA LYS A 57 18.27 12.65 -17.62
C LYS A 57 17.78 11.24 -17.16
N HIS A 58 16.91 11.19 -16.19
CA HIS A 58 16.34 9.93 -15.69
C HIS A 58 15.33 9.35 -16.67
N PHE A 59 14.54 10.22 -17.27
CA PHE A 59 13.59 9.86 -18.32
C PHE A 59 14.28 9.25 -19.54
N HIS A 60 15.34 9.88 -20.09
CA HIS A 60 16.12 9.32 -21.20
C HIS A 60 16.75 7.97 -20.85
N LYS A 61 17.21 7.77 -19.59
CA LYS A 61 17.71 6.46 -19.17
C LYS A 61 16.62 5.39 -19.18
N LEU A 62 15.40 5.76 -18.77
CA LEU A 62 14.24 4.88 -18.85
C LEU A 62 13.94 4.51 -20.30
N GLN A 63 13.84 5.51 -21.21
CA GLN A 63 13.59 5.29 -22.64
C GLN A 63 14.63 4.35 -23.25
N SER A 64 15.92 4.66 -23.09
CA SER A 64 17.01 3.83 -23.62
C SER A 64 16.98 2.39 -23.07
N LYS A 65 16.55 2.21 -21.80
CA LYS A 65 16.40 0.86 -21.24
C LYS A 65 15.27 0.09 -21.89
N LEU A 66 14.12 0.74 -22.13
CA LEU A 66 12.98 0.11 -22.81
C LEU A 66 13.32 -0.24 -24.26
N GLU A 67 13.98 0.67 -25.00
CA GLU A 67 14.46 0.43 -26.36
C GLU A 67 15.41 -0.78 -26.42
N ASN A 68 16.38 -0.88 -25.51
CA ASN A 68 17.32 -2.01 -25.43
C ASN A 68 16.62 -3.35 -25.09
N LEU A 69 15.42 -3.31 -24.51
CA LEU A 69 14.59 -4.48 -24.26
C LEU A 69 13.64 -4.79 -25.43
N GLY A 70 13.69 -4.01 -26.52
CA GLY A 70 12.79 -4.16 -27.67
C GLY A 70 11.32 -3.84 -27.34
N ARG A 71 11.11 -2.95 -26.32
CA ARG A 71 9.75 -2.59 -25.87
C ARG A 71 9.34 -1.24 -26.47
N ASP A 72 8.07 -1.15 -26.85
CA ASP A 72 7.45 0.04 -27.44
C ASP A 72 7.10 1.08 -26.36
N GLN A 73 8.12 1.64 -25.70
CA GLN A 73 7.98 2.77 -24.74
C GLN A 73 6.75 2.69 -23.81
N GLU A 74 6.44 1.49 -23.33
CA GLU A 74 5.35 1.23 -22.40
C GLU A 74 5.84 0.35 -21.25
N ILE A 75 5.42 0.69 -20.03
CA ILE A 75 5.69 -0.11 -18.84
C ILE A 75 4.44 -0.85 -18.36
N ALA A 76 4.65 -1.96 -17.68
CA ALA A 76 3.63 -2.75 -17.03
C ALA A 76 3.84 -2.79 -15.50
N ILE A 77 2.84 -3.24 -14.75
CA ILE A 77 2.93 -3.42 -13.28
C ILE A 77 4.11 -4.32 -12.91
N THR A 78 4.38 -5.36 -13.70
CA THR A 78 5.50 -6.27 -13.49
C THR A 78 6.87 -5.59 -13.51
N ASP A 79 7.01 -4.42 -14.14
CA ASP A 79 8.26 -3.66 -14.16
C ASP A 79 8.53 -2.92 -12.83
N LEU A 80 7.48 -2.73 -12.03
CA LEU A 80 7.52 -2.10 -10.71
C LEU A 80 7.77 -3.10 -9.59
N THR A 81 7.68 -4.40 -9.86
CA THR A 81 7.77 -5.46 -8.84
C THR A 81 8.99 -5.29 -7.93
N ARG A 82 8.89 -5.78 -6.70
CA ARG A 82 10.01 -5.86 -5.76
C ARG A 82 10.99 -6.99 -6.10
N ASP A 83 10.57 -7.97 -6.92
CA ASP A 83 11.41 -9.07 -7.38
C ASP A 83 12.59 -8.53 -8.23
N PRO A 84 13.85 -8.71 -7.78
CA PRO A 84 15.03 -8.22 -8.48
C PRO A 84 15.19 -8.76 -9.91
N GLU A 85 14.67 -9.97 -10.18
CA GLU A 85 14.80 -10.63 -11.48
C GLU A 85 13.82 -10.09 -12.52
N ARG A 86 12.68 -9.60 -12.07
CA ARG A 86 11.59 -9.12 -12.93
C ARG A 86 11.55 -7.61 -13.09
N ARG A 87 12.00 -6.86 -12.07
CA ARG A 87 11.92 -5.40 -12.08
C ARG A 87 12.86 -4.76 -13.08
N ILE A 88 12.41 -3.65 -13.65
CA ILE A 88 13.27 -2.73 -14.39
C ILE A 88 13.71 -1.61 -13.45
N GLN A 89 15.00 -1.57 -13.09
CA GLN A 89 15.53 -0.62 -12.12
C GLN A 89 15.32 0.85 -12.53
N GLU A 90 15.44 1.15 -13.82
CA GLU A 90 15.25 2.47 -14.40
C GLU A 90 13.81 2.94 -14.25
N VAL A 91 12.82 2.03 -14.41
CA VAL A 91 11.41 2.31 -14.17
C VAL A 91 11.20 2.72 -12.71
N ARG A 92 11.69 1.93 -11.76
CA ARG A 92 11.56 2.24 -10.33
C ARG A 92 12.24 3.54 -9.95
N ARG A 93 13.47 3.78 -10.42
CA ARG A 93 14.20 5.03 -10.14
C ARG A 93 13.47 6.25 -10.69
N TYR A 94 12.92 6.14 -11.90
CA TYR A 94 12.13 7.23 -12.48
C TYR A 94 10.85 7.45 -11.69
N MET A 95 10.11 6.37 -11.38
CA MET A 95 8.90 6.40 -10.59
C MET A 95 9.10 7.14 -9.25
N TYR A 96 10.11 6.75 -8.46
CA TYR A 96 10.36 7.39 -7.16
C TYR A 96 10.57 8.89 -7.32
N ARG A 97 11.47 9.32 -8.22
CA ARG A 97 11.76 10.74 -8.45
C ARG A 97 10.58 11.51 -9.02
N ARG A 98 9.73 10.85 -9.77
CA ARG A 98 8.58 11.50 -10.44
C ARG A 98 7.39 11.66 -9.52
N LEU A 99 7.25 10.75 -8.55
CA LEU A 99 6.05 10.66 -7.73
C LEU A 99 6.25 11.09 -6.27
N GLU A 100 7.50 11.07 -5.74
CA GLU A 100 7.74 11.34 -4.31
C GLU A 100 7.20 12.70 -3.86
N ASP A 101 7.35 13.76 -4.67
CA ASP A 101 6.86 15.11 -4.38
C ASP A 101 5.57 15.48 -5.15
N ASN A 102 4.95 14.53 -5.82
CA ASN A 102 3.75 14.79 -6.61
C ASN A 102 2.47 14.65 -5.77
N PHE A 103 2.11 15.69 -5.04
CA PHE A 103 0.91 15.74 -4.20
C PHE A 103 -0.37 15.32 -4.96
N GLU A 104 -0.57 15.86 -6.17
CA GLU A 104 -1.75 15.60 -6.99
C GLU A 104 -1.90 14.12 -7.35
N PHE A 105 -0.80 13.43 -7.63
CA PHE A 105 -0.81 12.00 -7.88
C PHE A 105 -1.37 11.25 -6.66
N TRP A 106 -0.80 11.48 -5.48
CA TRP A 106 -1.15 10.75 -4.26
C TRP A 106 -2.57 11.01 -3.80
N GLN A 107 -3.04 12.26 -3.83
CA GLN A 107 -4.40 12.59 -3.38
C GLN A 107 -5.51 12.08 -4.30
N ASN A 108 -5.18 11.76 -5.56
CA ASN A 108 -6.14 11.34 -6.58
C ASN A 108 -6.02 9.87 -6.99
N LEU A 109 -5.23 9.06 -6.27
CA LEU A 109 -5.16 7.62 -6.50
C LEU A 109 -6.55 6.98 -6.48
N SER A 110 -6.77 6.05 -7.40
CA SER A 110 -7.99 5.25 -7.44
C SER A 110 -8.02 4.23 -6.31
N TRP A 111 -9.21 3.85 -5.91
CA TRP A 111 -9.38 2.66 -5.06
C TRP A 111 -8.90 1.41 -5.80
N THR A 112 -8.43 0.41 -5.03
CA THR A 112 -8.38 -0.97 -5.55
C THR A 112 -9.81 -1.43 -5.89
N ASN A 113 -9.94 -2.47 -6.70
CA ASN A 113 -11.26 -2.97 -7.15
C ASN A 113 -12.18 -3.31 -5.98
N ASP A 114 -11.65 -3.73 -4.86
CA ASP A 114 -12.37 -4.23 -3.69
C ASP A 114 -12.08 -3.42 -2.40
N GLY A 115 -11.17 -2.44 -2.45
CA GLY A 115 -10.77 -1.63 -1.30
C GLY A 115 -11.93 -0.88 -0.64
N LYS A 116 -12.88 -0.39 -1.42
CA LYS A 116 -14.05 0.31 -0.89
C LYS A 116 -14.98 -0.63 -0.11
N SER A 117 -15.17 -1.86 -0.59
CA SER A 117 -15.98 -2.86 0.11
C SER A 117 -15.28 -3.33 1.39
N LEU A 118 -13.98 -3.53 1.34
CA LEU A 118 -13.16 -3.83 2.52
C LEU A 118 -13.27 -2.73 3.58
N TRP A 119 -13.09 -1.47 3.18
CA TRP A 119 -13.20 -0.33 4.08
C TRP A 119 -14.56 -0.23 4.78
N ASN A 120 -15.64 -0.39 4.02
CA ASN A 120 -17.00 -0.37 4.55
C ASN A 120 -17.21 -1.47 5.62
N TYR A 121 -16.68 -2.66 5.40
CA TYR A 121 -16.74 -3.73 6.38
C TYR A 121 -15.90 -3.41 7.63
N LEU A 122 -14.64 -2.98 7.45
CA LEU A 122 -13.76 -2.62 8.56
C LEU A 122 -14.40 -1.60 9.50
N THR A 123 -15.02 -0.57 8.93
CA THR A 123 -15.68 0.48 9.72
C THR A 123 -17.00 0.05 10.34
N SER A 124 -17.64 -0.98 9.80
CA SER A 124 -18.85 -1.58 10.41
C SER A 124 -18.52 -2.41 11.66
N VAL A 125 -17.36 -3.06 11.69
CA VAL A 125 -16.92 -3.90 12.83
C VAL A 125 -16.05 -3.16 13.84
N SER A 126 -15.33 -2.11 13.40
CA SER A 126 -14.52 -1.26 14.26
C SER A 126 -14.56 0.20 13.83
N PRO A 127 -15.16 1.10 14.63
CA PRO A 127 -15.18 2.53 14.30
C PRO A 127 -13.82 3.23 14.48
N GLN A 128 -12.83 2.54 15.05
CA GLN A 128 -11.51 3.08 15.35
C GLN A 128 -10.41 2.44 14.49
N VAL A 129 -10.66 2.27 13.19
CA VAL A 129 -9.61 1.84 12.25
C VAL A 129 -8.61 2.98 12.06
N LYS A 130 -7.31 2.65 12.11
CA LYS A 130 -6.22 3.59 11.79
C LYS A 130 -5.61 3.23 10.45
N ILE A 131 -5.24 4.23 9.67
CA ILE A 131 -4.45 4.04 8.46
C ILE A 131 -2.98 4.06 8.86
N LEU A 132 -2.23 3.01 8.49
CA LEU A 132 -0.81 2.89 8.76
C LEU A 132 -0.08 2.58 7.45
N THR A 133 0.49 3.61 6.84
CA THR A 133 1.07 3.56 5.50
C THR A 133 2.48 4.11 5.45
N ALA A 134 3.33 3.53 4.58
CA ALA A 134 4.69 3.99 4.34
C ALA A 134 4.69 5.07 3.24
N PRO A 135 5.08 6.32 3.51
CA PRO A 135 5.22 7.32 2.47
C PRO A 135 6.54 7.15 1.72
N MET A 136 6.62 7.64 0.49
CA MET A 136 7.91 7.99 -0.12
C MET A 136 8.57 9.15 0.65
N GLN A 137 9.85 9.45 0.37
CA GLN A 137 10.59 10.45 1.13
C GLN A 137 10.05 11.88 0.97
N GLY A 138 9.46 12.19 -0.20
CA GLY A 138 8.98 13.53 -0.52
C GLY A 138 7.72 13.95 0.24
N GLU A 139 7.58 15.25 0.48
CA GLU A 139 6.42 15.86 1.13
C GLU A 139 5.13 15.67 0.34
N GLY A 140 5.22 15.61 -1.00
CA GLY A 140 4.07 15.34 -1.87
C GLY A 140 3.41 14.01 -1.55
N SER A 141 4.19 12.94 -1.34
CA SER A 141 3.68 11.63 -0.93
C SER A 141 3.03 11.68 0.46
N ARG A 142 3.68 12.30 1.43
CA ARG A 142 3.18 12.41 2.81
C ARG A 142 1.85 13.13 2.86
N ASN A 143 1.82 14.34 2.32
CA ASN A 143 0.63 15.19 2.36
C ASN A 143 -0.49 14.66 1.46
N GLY A 144 -0.15 14.09 0.29
CA GLY A 144 -1.12 13.52 -0.63
C GLY A 144 -1.85 12.30 -0.08
N LYS A 145 -1.13 11.39 0.63
CA LYS A 145 -1.76 10.26 1.32
C LYS A 145 -2.74 10.72 2.41
N ILE A 146 -2.35 11.72 3.22
CA ILE A 146 -3.25 12.30 4.23
C ILE A 146 -4.48 12.91 3.55
N ALA A 147 -4.29 13.69 2.48
CA ALA A 147 -5.38 14.31 1.74
C ALA A 147 -6.33 13.26 1.11
N TRP A 148 -5.77 12.17 0.57
CA TRP A 148 -6.58 11.07 0.06
C TRP A 148 -7.48 10.46 1.13
N VAL A 149 -6.91 10.16 2.32
CA VAL A 149 -7.68 9.60 3.45
C VAL A 149 -8.78 10.58 3.87
N GLN A 150 -8.47 11.86 4.05
CA GLN A 150 -9.46 12.86 4.43
C GLN A 150 -10.60 13.01 3.41
N LYS A 151 -10.27 12.93 2.12
CA LYS A 151 -11.22 13.03 1.00
C LYS A 151 -12.12 11.81 0.88
N ASN A 152 -11.57 10.60 1.02
CA ASN A 152 -12.24 9.35 0.68
C ASN A 152 -12.78 8.60 1.89
N LEU A 153 -12.12 8.69 3.05
CA LEU A 153 -12.50 7.97 4.27
C LEU A 153 -13.12 8.91 5.31
N GLY A 154 -12.64 10.16 5.39
CA GLY A 154 -13.09 11.16 6.34
C GLY A 154 -11.97 11.64 7.27
N LYS A 155 -12.12 12.86 7.79
CA LYS A 155 -11.13 13.53 8.64
C LYS A 155 -11.00 12.92 10.05
N GLN A 156 -11.94 12.09 10.45
CA GLN A 156 -11.96 11.42 11.76
C GLN A 156 -10.97 10.25 11.85
N TYR A 157 -10.45 9.76 10.73
CA TYR A 157 -9.52 8.63 10.73
C TYR A 157 -8.08 9.09 10.88
N GLU A 158 -7.38 8.48 11.84
CA GLU A 158 -5.95 8.74 12.08
C GLU A 158 -5.11 8.14 10.96
N VAL A 159 -4.18 8.94 10.44
CA VAL A 159 -3.18 8.53 9.45
C VAL A 159 -1.81 8.53 10.09
N ILE A 160 -1.19 7.38 10.14
CA ILE A 160 0.17 7.18 10.65
C ILE A 160 1.08 6.90 9.46
N LEU A 161 2.03 7.80 9.25
CA LEU A 161 3.05 7.69 8.21
C LEU A 161 4.32 7.07 8.81
N GLU A 162 4.48 5.74 8.66
CA GLU A 162 5.60 4.99 9.24
C GLU A 162 6.08 3.88 8.31
N GLU A 163 7.37 3.91 7.98
CA GLU A 163 8.02 2.84 7.20
C GLU A 163 8.16 1.56 8.02
N ASP A 164 8.58 1.69 9.28
CA ASP A 164 8.78 0.57 10.20
C ASP A 164 7.49 0.25 10.96
N LYS A 165 6.48 -0.23 10.24
CA LYS A 165 5.13 -0.49 10.78
C LYS A 165 5.15 -1.33 12.07
N TRP A 166 6.11 -2.26 12.21
CA TRP A 166 6.28 -3.12 13.39
C TRP A 166 6.44 -2.36 14.71
N LYS A 167 6.84 -1.09 14.69
CA LYS A 167 6.88 -0.22 15.89
C LYS A 167 5.51 -0.03 16.53
N HIS A 168 4.45 -0.24 15.74
CA HIS A 168 3.07 -0.16 16.22
C HIS A 168 2.46 -1.53 16.53
N ALA A 169 3.23 -2.63 16.44
CA ALA A 169 2.75 -3.98 16.72
C ALA A 169 2.44 -4.20 18.21
N GLY A 170 1.68 -5.23 18.52
CA GLY A 170 1.34 -5.64 19.87
C GLY A 170 0.18 -6.64 19.93
N SER A 171 -0.03 -7.31 21.06
CA SER A 171 -0.95 -8.45 21.22
C SER A 171 -2.41 -8.17 20.88
N HIS A 172 -2.86 -6.90 20.95
CA HIS A 172 -4.23 -6.49 20.59
C HIS A 172 -4.25 -5.53 19.40
N ARG A 173 -3.30 -5.68 18.49
CA ARG A 173 -3.16 -4.81 17.31
C ARG A 173 -3.10 -5.66 16.08
N LEU A 174 -4.07 -5.48 15.19
CA LEU A 174 -4.19 -6.16 13.90
C LEU A 174 -3.68 -5.26 12.78
N LEU A 175 -2.76 -5.77 11.97
CA LEU A 175 -2.35 -5.14 10.71
C LEU A 175 -2.96 -5.88 9.51
N ILE A 176 -3.52 -5.14 8.58
CA ILE A 176 -3.91 -5.60 7.24
C ILE A 176 -2.97 -4.92 6.25
N ASP A 177 -2.16 -5.70 5.54
CA ASP A 177 -1.10 -5.20 4.65
C ASP A 177 -0.83 -6.22 3.54
N ASP A 178 -0.56 -5.77 2.32
CA ASP A 178 -0.27 -6.60 1.16
C ASP A 178 1.21 -7.03 1.09
N THR A 179 2.08 -6.35 1.84
CA THR A 179 3.52 -6.58 1.81
C THR A 179 3.95 -7.63 2.83
N PHE A 180 4.47 -8.77 2.36
CA PHE A 180 4.89 -9.88 3.22
C PHE A 180 5.90 -9.46 4.31
N GLU A 181 6.90 -8.63 3.98
CA GLU A 181 7.92 -8.16 4.94
C GLU A 181 7.31 -7.33 6.07
N LYS A 182 6.30 -6.51 5.77
CA LYS A 182 5.58 -5.71 6.77
C LYS A 182 4.76 -6.61 7.69
N VAL A 183 4.02 -7.56 7.10
CA VAL A 183 3.24 -8.57 7.83
C VAL A 183 4.15 -9.40 8.73
N LYS A 184 5.28 -9.88 8.21
CA LYS A 184 6.26 -10.64 8.99
C LYS A 184 6.83 -9.83 10.13
N GLY A 185 7.28 -8.60 9.88
CA GLY A 185 7.81 -7.72 10.92
C GLY A 185 6.81 -7.44 12.03
N TRP A 186 5.53 -7.25 11.69
CA TRP A 186 4.47 -7.05 12.67
C TRP A 186 4.23 -8.30 13.53
N SER A 187 4.16 -9.47 12.90
CA SER A 187 4.00 -10.76 13.60
C SER A 187 5.18 -11.08 14.52
N ASP A 188 6.42 -10.82 14.08
CA ASP A 188 7.64 -11.00 14.89
C ASP A 188 7.63 -10.12 16.14
N ASN A 189 6.82 -9.05 16.17
CA ASN A 189 6.63 -8.14 17.31
C ASN A 189 5.29 -8.34 18.03
N ASN A 190 4.78 -9.57 18.07
CA ASN A 190 3.57 -10.00 18.77
C ASN A 190 2.27 -9.31 18.29
N GLY A 191 2.23 -8.83 17.05
CA GLY A 191 1.02 -8.30 16.45
C GLY A 191 0.22 -9.36 15.70
N ILE A 192 -1.08 -9.10 15.55
CA ILE A 192 -1.98 -9.90 14.72
C ILE A 192 -1.83 -9.43 13.28
N VAL A 193 -1.85 -10.35 12.31
CA VAL A 193 -1.68 -9.99 10.90
C VAL A 193 -2.73 -10.66 10.02
N ILE A 194 -3.19 -9.90 9.04
CA ILE A 194 -3.83 -10.43 7.84
C ILE A 194 -2.98 -9.98 6.65
N HIS A 195 -2.31 -10.92 5.99
CA HIS A 195 -1.68 -10.67 4.71
C HIS A 195 -2.78 -10.52 3.67
N HIS A 196 -2.96 -9.31 3.19
CA HIS A 196 -3.99 -8.97 2.22
C HIS A 196 -3.60 -9.49 0.83
N MET A 197 -4.45 -10.33 0.26
CA MET A 197 -4.33 -10.80 -1.13
C MET A 197 -5.51 -10.30 -1.98
N ASN A 198 -6.67 -10.18 -1.36
CA ASN A 198 -7.91 -9.64 -1.90
C ASN A 198 -8.88 -9.41 -0.74
N ALA A 199 -9.98 -8.69 -0.98
CA ALA A 199 -10.94 -8.39 0.09
C ALA A 199 -11.69 -9.65 0.58
N GLU A 200 -11.99 -10.61 -0.29
CA GLU A 200 -12.72 -11.83 0.09
C GLU A 200 -11.98 -12.61 1.18
N ASP A 201 -10.69 -12.93 0.95
CA ASP A 201 -9.85 -13.63 1.92
C ASP A 201 -9.68 -12.82 3.21
N THR A 202 -9.49 -11.50 3.10
CA THR A 202 -9.34 -10.60 4.24
C THR A 202 -10.61 -10.56 5.08
N LEU A 203 -11.78 -10.45 4.44
CA LEU A 203 -13.08 -10.44 5.11
C LEU A 203 -13.38 -11.77 5.81
N ALA A 204 -13.04 -12.91 5.17
CA ALA A 204 -13.19 -14.23 5.79
C ALA A 204 -12.40 -14.33 7.10
N ARG A 205 -11.13 -13.88 7.10
CA ARG A 205 -10.27 -13.89 8.29
C ARG A 205 -10.75 -12.89 9.36
N LEU A 206 -11.24 -11.73 8.95
CA LEU A 206 -11.79 -10.73 9.88
C LEU A 206 -13.04 -11.26 10.61
N LYS A 207 -13.93 -11.98 9.91
CA LYS A 207 -15.10 -12.62 10.51
C LYS A 207 -14.70 -13.62 11.59
N GLU A 208 -13.68 -14.46 11.33
CA GLU A 208 -13.17 -15.39 12.34
C GLU A 208 -12.64 -14.67 13.61
N LEU A 209 -12.16 -13.42 13.47
CA LEU A 209 -11.65 -12.63 14.61
C LEU A 209 -12.76 -11.97 15.44
N VAL A 210 -13.90 -11.63 14.80
CA VAL A 210 -14.96 -10.83 15.41
C VAL A 210 -16.10 -11.71 15.96
N GLU A 211 -16.34 -12.87 15.34
CA GLU A 211 -17.30 -13.90 15.77
C GLU A 211 -16.68 -14.85 16.81
#